data_8aa5c2a7dc2ba6ee7f876b3b346cb80d
#
_entry.id   8aa5c2a7dc2ba6ee7f876b3b346cb80d
#
_cell.length_a   1.000
_cell.length_b   1.000
_cell.length_c   1.000
_cell.angle_alpha   90.00
_cell.angle_beta   90.00
_cell.angle_gamma   90.00
#
_symmetry.space_group_name_H-M   'P 1'
#
loop_
_entity.id
_entity.type
_entity.pdbx_description
1 polymer ?
#
loop_
_entity_poly.entity_id
_entity_poly.type
_entity_poly.pdbx_seq_one_letter_code
_entity_poly.pdbx_strand_id
1 'polypeptide(L)'
;MKYRLFGIIAILLLLAWQTLDGLIEGDWGRLEGGFGNLSVFFSESMWPPNWSVIEARPYPVCESEIEFFCSVGYLGMMETIKIAFVATILGFIGALFFSSLAARNLVPLYVAIPVRILLSAIRSLPSLIWAILFVIVIGFGPLSGVLAMTFYTVGYLGKLQYETFEGMANDSLEASRAMGLPRSSILLNVVIPENSNHLLSQLMFMFEYNVRHGTVIGIVGAGGIGYYISTYLKFLQYEKVFALLILIFVVVVIIDLLSMMVRSFVNDEGDVRRPTWLNVVLSEK
;
A
#
# COMPACT_ATOMS: atom_id res chain seq x y z
N MET A 1 -8.66 37.23 -6.57
CA MET A 1 -8.71 35.75 -6.36
C MET A 1 -7.89 35.28 -5.15
N LYS A 2 -6.65 35.76 -4.96
CA LYS A 2 -5.78 35.37 -3.82
C LYS A 2 -6.40 35.63 -2.44
N TYR A 3 -7.00 36.80 -2.17
CA TYR A 3 -7.60 37.14 -0.86
C TYR A 3 -8.81 36.26 -0.49
N ARG A 4 -9.58 35.79 -1.49
CA ARG A 4 -10.70 34.86 -1.24
C ARG A 4 -10.20 33.48 -0.81
N LEU A 5 -9.09 33.00 -1.39
CA LEU A 5 -8.47 31.74 -1.00
C LEU A 5 -7.94 31.83 0.45
N PHE A 6 -7.24 32.92 0.79
CA PHE A 6 -6.76 33.13 2.16
C PHE A 6 -7.94 33.21 3.17
N GLY A 7 -9.04 33.88 2.81
CA GLY A 7 -10.24 33.93 3.64
C GLY A 7 -10.84 32.52 3.88
N ILE A 8 -10.95 31.71 2.83
CA ILE A 8 -11.44 30.32 2.96
C ILE A 8 -10.52 29.49 3.85
N ILE A 9 -9.20 29.58 3.67
CA ILE A 9 -8.22 28.86 4.49
C ILE A 9 -8.33 29.29 5.95
N ALA A 10 -8.45 30.59 6.22
CA ALA A 10 -8.61 31.10 7.59
C ALA A 10 -9.88 30.58 8.27
N ILE A 11 -11.01 30.56 7.54
CA ILE A 11 -12.27 30.02 8.05
C ILE A 11 -12.12 28.51 8.34
N LEU A 12 -11.51 27.74 7.43
CA LEU A 12 -11.27 26.30 7.64
C LEU A 12 -10.38 26.04 8.85
N LEU A 13 -9.34 26.86 9.05
CA LEU A 13 -8.47 26.74 10.24
C LEU A 13 -9.20 27.07 11.53
N LEU A 14 -10.06 28.09 11.54
CA LEU A 14 -10.89 28.43 12.71
C LEU A 14 -11.89 27.31 13.04
N LEU A 15 -12.55 26.75 12.01
CA LEU A 15 -13.45 25.62 12.19
C LEU A 15 -12.70 24.37 12.70
N ALA A 16 -11.53 24.09 12.15
CA ALA A 16 -10.68 22.97 12.60
C ALA A 16 -10.24 23.17 14.06
N TRP A 17 -9.82 24.38 14.44
CA TRP A 17 -9.47 24.72 15.81
C TRP A 17 -10.64 24.54 16.77
N GLN A 18 -11.81 25.07 16.42
CA GLN A 18 -13.01 24.99 17.25
C GLN A 18 -13.49 23.53 17.43
N THR A 19 -13.41 22.72 16.34
CA THR A 19 -13.72 21.29 16.44
C THR A 19 -12.70 20.53 17.29
N LEU A 20 -11.41 20.87 17.17
CA LEU A 20 -10.35 20.26 17.98
C LEU A 20 -10.52 20.61 19.47
N ASP A 21 -10.76 21.88 19.79
CA ASP A 21 -11.00 22.33 21.17
C ASP A 21 -12.20 21.63 21.80
N GLY A 22 -13.28 21.43 21.03
CA GLY A 22 -14.43 20.64 21.44
C GLY A 22 -14.14 19.15 21.65
N LEU A 23 -13.26 18.56 20.84
CA LEU A 23 -12.87 17.14 20.96
C LEU A 23 -12.01 16.86 22.19
N ILE A 24 -11.17 17.82 22.59
CA ILE A 24 -10.33 17.70 23.80
C ILE A 24 -10.98 18.30 25.04
N GLU A 25 -12.23 18.77 24.93
CA GLU A 25 -12.98 19.40 26.03
C GLU A 25 -12.21 20.57 26.67
N GLY A 26 -11.38 21.27 25.89
CA GLY A 26 -10.53 22.38 26.36
C GLY A 26 -9.31 21.95 27.18
N ASP A 27 -9.09 20.66 27.39
CA ASP A 27 -7.97 20.14 28.19
C ASP A 27 -6.67 20.00 27.37
N TRP A 28 -6.08 21.14 27.04
CA TRP A 28 -4.79 21.22 26.35
C TRP A 28 -3.61 20.69 27.17
N GLY A 29 -3.77 20.59 28.50
CA GLY A 29 -2.75 20.02 29.40
C GLY A 29 -2.43 18.54 29.10
N ARG A 30 -3.37 17.81 28.46
CA ARG A 30 -3.12 16.44 28.00
C ARG A 30 -2.00 16.35 26.96
N LEU A 31 -1.84 17.34 26.10
CA LEU A 31 -0.76 17.36 25.10
C LEU A 31 0.59 17.60 25.77
N GLU A 32 0.67 18.54 26.70
CA GLU A 32 1.91 18.83 27.43
C GLU A 32 2.35 17.62 28.29
N GLY A 33 1.41 17.03 29.04
CA GLY A 33 1.65 15.79 29.78
C GLY A 33 1.99 14.60 28.86
N GLY A 34 1.36 14.51 27.68
CA GLY A 34 1.60 13.49 26.70
C GLY A 34 3.04 13.50 26.15
N PHE A 35 3.61 14.66 25.87
CA PHE A 35 5.02 14.77 25.45
C PHE A 35 6.00 14.32 26.54
N GLY A 36 5.74 14.67 27.79
CA GLY A 36 6.52 14.19 28.94
C GLY A 36 6.47 12.68 29.06
N ASN A 37 5.27 12.11 29.05
CA ASN A 37 5.06 10.66 29.12
C ASN A 37 5.68 9.92 27.93
N LEU A 38 5.62 10.48 26.71
CA LEU A 38 6.27 9.90 25.53
C LEU A 38 7.80 9.82 25.70
N SER A 39 8.42 10.88 26.23
CA SER A 39 9.86 10.90 26.48
C SER A 39 10.28 9.83 27.49
N VAL A 40 9.55 9.71 28.60
CA VAL A 40 9.79 8.69 29.63
C VAL A 40 9.57 7.29 29.06
N PHE A 41 8.46 7.05 28.38
CA PHE A 41 8.15 5.76 27.76
C PHE A 41 9.23 5.34 26.75
N PHE A 42 9.68 6.27 25.92
CA PHE A 42 10.73 5.98 24.95
C PHE A 42 12.05 5.62 25.62
N SER A 43 12.48 6.41 26.61
CA SER A 43 13.77 6.20 27.29
C SER A 43 13.79 4.97 28.22
N GLU A 44 12.66 4.62 28.84
CA GLU A 44 12.61 3.55 29.84
C GLU A 44 12.09 2.21 29.28
N SER A 45 11.24 2.26 28.23
CA SER A 45 10.57 1.06 27.75
C SER A 45 10.94 0.66 26.32
N MET A 46 11.38 1.59 25.48
CA MET A 46 11.72 1.30 24.07
C MET A 46 13.23 1.28 23.80
N TRP A 47 13.99 2.10 24.54
CA TRP A 47 15.44 2.23 24.34
C TRP A 47 16.22 1.56 25.46
N PRO A 48 17.29 0.77 25.15
CA PRO A 48 17.78 0.42 23.80
C PRO A 48 16.93 -0.66 23.12
N PRO A 49 16.87 -0.68 21.78
CA PRO A 49 16.14 -1.72 21.04
C PRO A 49 16.77 -3.09 21.29
N ASN A 50 15.94 -4.10 21.52
CA ASN A 50 16.39 -5.46 21.74
C ASN A 50 16.55 -6.21 20.42
N TRP A 51 17.79 -6.39 19.98
CA TRP A 51 18.13 -7.02 18.72
C TRP A 51 18.03 -8.56 18.69
N SER A 52 17.61 -9.20 19.79
CA SER A 52 17.34 -10.66 19.77
C SER A 52 16.28 -11.05 18.72
N VAL A 53 15.53 -10.09 18.18
CA VAL A 53 14.59 -10.30 17.08
C VAL A 53 15.26 -10.67 15.74
N ILE A 54 16.56 -10.42 15.58
CA ILE A 54 17.37 -10.80 14.43
C ILE A 54 18.28 -12.00 14.69
N GLU A 55 18.26 -12.56 15.89
CA GLU A 55 18.95 -13.80 16.25
C GLU A 55 18.08 -15.02 15.94
N ALA A 56 18.71 -16.19 15.78
CA ALA A 56 17.99 -17.42 15.51
C ALA A 56 17.02 -17.77 16.63
N ARG A 57 15.83 -18.27 16.24
CA ARG A 57 14.86 -18.77 17.21
C ARG A 57 15.39 -20.07 17.84
N PRO A 58 15.11 -20.29 19.13
CA PRO A 58 15.45 -21.55 19.76
C PRO A 58 14.59 -22.72 19.26
N TYR A 59 13.40 -22.44 18.71
CA TYR A 59 12.47 -23.45 18.19
C TYR A 59 11.56 -22.85 17.10
N PRO A 60 11.28 -23.57 15.99
CA PRO A 60 11.92 -24.85 15.58
C PRO A 60 13.42 -24.69 15.31
N VAL A 61 14.17 -25.79 15.42
CA VAL A 61 15.63 -25.78 15.20
C VAL A 61 15.91 -25.21 13.80
N CYS A 62 16.86 -24.29 13.75
CA CYS A 62 17.28 -23.68 12.49
C CYS A 62 18.15 -24.65 11.69
N GLU A 63 17.76 -24.93 10.44
CA GLU A 63 18.55 -25.74 9.51
C GLU A 63 19.49 -24.88 8.64
N SER A 64 19.42 -23.56 8.74
CA SER A 64 20.23 -22.63 7.97
C SER A 64 21.59 -22.41 8.63
N GLU A 65 22.67 -22.39 7.83
CA GLU A 65 24.03 -22.04 8.29
C GLU A 65 24.12 -20.59 8.81
N ILE A 66 23.21 -19.72 8.36
CA ILE A 66 23.16 -18.31 8.78
C ILE A 66 21.99 -18.13 9.75
N GLU A 67 22.27 -17.89 11.00
CA GLU A 67 21.30 -17.70 12.07
C GLU A 67 20.26 -16.61 11.79
N PHE A 68 20.64 -15.53 11.09
CA PHE A 68 19.76 -14.45 10.69
C PHE A 68 18.51 -14.93 9.93
N PHE A 69 18.64 -15.91 9.03
CA PHE A 69 17.51 -16.42 8.23
C PHE A 69 16.46 -17.17 9.07
N CYS A 70 16.80 -17.55 10.30
CA CYS A 70 15.89 -18.18 11.25
C CYS A 70 15.34 -17.18 12.28
N SER A 71 15.65 -15.91 12.15
CA SER A 71 15.20 -14.89 13.07
C SER A 71 13.72 -14.53 12.90
N VAL A 72 13.10 -14.04 13.97
CA VAL A 72 11.72 -13.53 13.95
C VAL A 72 11.58 -12.38 12.95
N GLY A 73 12.54 -11.47 12.96
CA GLY A 73 12.54 -10.31 12.07
C GLY A 73 12.57 -10.69 10.60
N TYR A 74 13.51 -11.58 10.21
CA TYR A 74 13.64 -12.03 8.82
C TYR A 74 12.39 -12.81 8.36
N LEU A 75 11.99 -13.83 9.12
CA LEU A 75 10.86 -14.69 8.73
C LEU A 75 9.55 -13.90 8.65
N GLY A 76 9.28 -13.03 9.63
CA GLY A 76 8.09 -12.20 9.63
C GLY A 76 8.08 -11.19 8.48
N MET A 77 9.24 -10.56 8.20
CA MET A 77 9.33 -9.60 7.09
C MET A 77 9.24 -10.27 5.73
N MET A 78 9.91 -11.42 5.56
CA MET A 78 9.84 -12.21 4.32
C MET A 78 8.42 -12.70 4.06
N GLU A 79 7.70 -13.14 5.08
CA GLU A 79 6.29 -13.51 4.97
C GLU A 79 5.43 -12.32 4.55
N THR A 80 5.64 -11.14 5.13
CA THR A 80 4.95 -9.89 4.74
C THR A 80 5.18 -9.55 3.27
N ILE A 81 6.44 -9.63 2.81
CA ILE A 81 6.80 -9.36 1.40
C ILE A 81 6.13 -10.38 0.47
N LYS A 82 6.11 -11.66 0.83
CA LYS A 82 5.45 -12.72 0.05
C LYS A 82 3.94 -12.48 -0.04
N ILE A 83 3.27 -12.15 1.08
CA ILE A 83 1.85 -11.80 1.11
C ILE A 83 1.59 -10.59 0.17
N ALA A 84 2.36 -9.53 0.32
CA ALA A 84 2.23 -8.31 -0.48
C ALA A 84 2.45 -8.58 -1.97
N PHE A 85 3.45 -9.35 -2.33
CA PHE A 85 3.76 -9.71 -3.71
C PHE A 85 2.61 -10.49 -4.37
N VAL A 86 2.18 -11.59 -3.74
CA VAL A 86 1.08 -12.42 -4.27
C VAL A 86 -0.21 -11.61 -4.38
N ALA A 87 -0.56 -10.85 -3.33
CA ALA A 87 -1.75 -10.02 -3.32
C ALA A 87 -1.72 -8.92 -4.40
N THR A 88 -0.55 -8.34 -4.65
CA THR A 88 -0.39 -7.33 -5.70
C THR A 88 -0.60 -7.92 -7.09
N ILE A 89 0.00 -9.07 -7.38
CA ILE A 89 -0.13 -9.72 -8.70
C ILE A 89 -1.58 -10.20 -8.94
N LEU A 90 -2.17 -10.91 -7.99
CA LEU A 90 -3.56 -11.38 -8.11
C LEU A 90 -4.54 -10.18 -8.18
N GLY A 91 -4.30 -9.18 -7.35
CA GLY A 91 -5.10 -7.96 -7.34
C GLY A 91 -4.98 -7.16 -8.62
N PHE A 92 -3.79 -7.06 -9.21
CA PHE A 92 -3.55 -6.39 -10.49
C PHE A 92 -4.28 -7.09 -11.65
N ILE A 93 -4.17 -8.42 -11.73
CA ILE A 93 -4.88 -9.22 -12.75
C ILE A 93 -6.40 -9.05 -12.61
N GLY A 94 -6.91 -9.18 -11.38
CA GLY A 94 -8.33 -8.94 -11.10
C GLY A 94 -8.76 -7.51 -11.43
N ALA A 95 -7.93 -6.54 -11.12
CA ALA A 95 -8.19 -5.14 -11.47
C ALA A 95 -8.24 -4.91 -12.98
N LEU A 96 -7.33 -5.49 -13.77
CA LEU A 96 -7.34 -5.42 -15.22
C LEU A 96 -8.66 -5.98 -15.81
N PHE A 97 -9.13 -7.10 -15.27
CA PHE A 97 -10.40 -7.68 -15.69
C PHE A 97 -11.57 -6.74 -15.40
N PHE A 98 -11.72 -6.29 -14.14
CA PHE A 98 -12.83 -5.41 -13.78
C PHE A 98 -12.72 -4.01 -14.39
N SER A 99 -11.52 -3.45 -14.56
CA SER A 99 -11.32 -2.15 -15.19
C SER A 99 -11.71 -2.15 -16.66
N SER A 100 -11.45 -3.25 -17.37
CA SER A 100 -11.89 -3.40 -18.78
C SER A 100 -13.41 -3.38 -18.92
N LEU A 101 -14.14 -3.86 -17.91
CA LEU A 101 -15.61 -3.83 -17.84
C LEU A 101 -16.14 -2.53 -17.21
N ALA A 102 -15.30 -1.73 -16.57
CA ALA A 102 -15.66 -0.46 -15.96
C ALA A 102 -15.42 0.75 -16.90
N ALA A 103 -14.52 0.63 -17.89
CA ALA A 103 -14.16 1.70 -18.80
C ALA A 103 -15.28 1.99 -19.82
N ARG A 104 -15.85 3.22 -19.78
CA ARG A 104 -17.01 3.62 -20.65
C ARG A 104 -16.65 3.71 -22.12
N ASN A 105 -15.39 3.93 -22.42
CA ASN A 105 -14.90 3.91 -23.80
C ASN A 105 -14.77 2.49 -24.37
N LEU A 106 -14.83 1.43 -23.54
CA LEU A 106 -14.73 0.03 -24.00
C LEU A 106 -16.06 -0.71 -23.97
N VAL A 107 -16.93 -0.38 -23.00
CA VAL A 107 -18.20 -1.10 -22.79
C VAL A 107 -19.37 -0.12 -22.62
N PRO A 108 -20.62 -0.57 -22.88
CA PRO A 108 -21.81 0.26 -22.69
C PRO A 108 -22.07 0.53 -21.21
N LEU A 109 -22.75 1.64 -20.90
CA LEU A 109 -22.99 2.14 -19.54
C LEU A 109 -23.69 1.14 -18.63
N TYR A 110 -24.59 0.32 -19.15
CA TYR A 110 -25.30 -0.69 -18.35
C TYR A 110 -24.39 -1.80 -17.81
N VAL A 111 -23.20 -2.01 -18.40
CA VAL A 111 -22.14 -2.89 -17.90
C VAL A 111 -21.18 -2.10 -16.98
N ALA A 112 -20.75 -0.92 -17.42
CA ALA A 112 -19.75 -0.13 -16.71
C ALA A 112 -20.23 0.32 -15.31
N ILE A 113 -21.50 0.77 -15.18
CA ILE A 113 -22.01 1.31 -13.90
C ILE A 113 -22.05 0.26 -12.80
N PRO A 114 -22.62 -0.96 -12.97
CA PRO A 114 -22.60 -1.98 -11.92
C PRO A 114 -21.19 -2.38 -11.50
N VAL A 115 -20.25 -2.50 -12.44
CA VAL A 115 -18.86 -2.85 -12.13
C VAL A 115 -18.18 -1.73 -11.35
N ARG A 116 -18.41 -0.47 -11.67
CA ARG A 116 -17.90 0.68 -10.89
C ARG A 116 -18.46 0.72 -9.48
N ILE A 117 -19.75 0.41 -9.33
CA ILE A 117 -20.38 0.31 -8.00
C ILE A 117 -19.70 -0.81 -7.20
N LEU A 118 -19.47 -1.99 -7.79
CA LEU A 118 -18.77 -3.10 -7.16
C LEU A 118 -17.36 -2.71 -6.73
N LEU A 119 -16.56 -2.14 -7.63
CA LEU A 119 -15.21 -1.67 -7.30
C LEU A 119 -15.21 -0.60 -6.21
N SER A 120 -16.21 0.29 -6.21
CA SER A 120 -16.36 1.31 -5.17
C SER A 120 -16.74 0.68 -3.82
N ALA A 121 -17.61 -0.32 -3.80
CA ALA A 121 -17.97 -1.05 -2.59
C ALA A 121 -16.78 -1.80 -1.99
N ILE A 122 -15.99 -2.50 -2.82
CA ILE A 122 -14.79 -3.23 -2.35
C ILE A 122 -13.79 -2.29 -1.68
N ARG A 123 -13.52 -1.12 -2.24
CA ARG A 123 -12.55 -0.15 -1.68
C ARG A 123 -13.13 0.76 -0.59
N SER A 124 -14.44 0.72 -0.34
CA SER A 124 -15.05 1.52 0.74
C SER A 124 -14.62 1.04 2.13
N LEU A 125 -14.23 -0.22 2.24
CA LEU A 125 -13.70 -0.78 3.47
C LEU A 125 -12.16 -0.76 3.46
N PRO A 126 -11.51 -0.33 4.56
CA PRO A 126 -10.07 -0.46 4.73
C PRO A 126 -9.60 -1.91 4.64
N SER A 127 -8.35 -2.13 4.17
CA SER A 127 -7.76 -3.47 4.07
C SER A 127 -7.78 -4.26 5.39
N LEU A 128 -7.69 -3.56 6.52
CA LEU A 128 -7.76 -4.17 7.85
C LEU A 128 -9.12 -4.83 8.11
N ILE A 129 -10.21 -4.21 7.68
CA ILE A 129 -11.57 -4.79 7.84
C ILE A 129 -11.69 -6.06 6.99
N TRP A 130 -11.19 -6.04 5.75
CA TRP A 130 -11.11 -7.23 4.91
C TRP A 130 -10.28 -8.33 5.57
N ALA A 131 -9.14 -7.98 6.20
CA ALA A 131 -8.31 -8.94 6.92
C ALA A 131 -9.08 -9.62 8.07
N ILE A 132 -9.80 -8.86 8.88
CA ILE A 132 -10.64 -9.40 9.96
C ILE A 132 -11.69 -10.37 9.40
N LEU A 133 -12.40 -9.97 8.33
CA LEU A 133 -13.42 -10.82 7.71
C LEU A 133 -12.82 -12.14 7.19
N PHE A 134 -11.67 -12.09 6.48
CA PHE A 134 -11.05 -13.32 5.99
C PHE A 134 -10.41 -14.16 7.10
N VAL A 135 -9.92 -13.55 8.18
CA VAL A 135 -9.47 -14.30 9.37
C VAL A 135 -10.63 -15.04 10.02
N ILE A 136 -11.83 -14.45 10.10
CA ILE A 136 -13.02 -15.13 10.63
C ILE A 136 -13.46 -16.30 9.74
N VAL A 137 -13.39 -16.16 8.42
CA VAL A 137 -13.89 -17.15 7.46
C VAL A 137 -12.91 -18.30 7.23
N ILE A 138 -11.61 -18.00 7.15
CA ILE A 138 -10.56 -18.97 6.74
C ILE A 138 -9.69 -19.37 7.92
N GLY A 139 -9.55 -18.50 8.92
CA GLY A 139 -8.65 -18.67 10.06
C GLY A 139 -7.43 -17.76 10.01
N PHE A 140 -6.63 -17.83 11.09
CA PHE A 140 -5.37 -17.08 11.21
C PHE A 140 -4.34 -17.59 10.20
N GLY A 141 -3.55 -16.69 9.64
CA GLY A 141 -2.41 -17.03 8.80
C GLY A 141 -2.30 -16.23 7.52
N PRO A 142 -1.24 -16.49 6.71
CA PRO A 142 -0.89 -15.69 5.53
C PRO A 142 -1.98 -15.68 4.45
N LEU A 143 -2.76 -16.75 4.32
CA LEU A 143 -3.79 -16.87 3.30
C LEU A 143 -4.89 -15.81 3.46
N SER A 144 -5.34 -15.57 4.70
CA SER A 144 -6.32 -14.52 5.00
C SER A 144 -5.76 -13.13 4.67
N GLY A 145 -4.46 -12.90 4.90
CA GLY A 145 -3.75 -11.69 4.51
C GLY A 145 -3.69 -11.49 3.00
N VAL A 146 -3.31 -12.52 2.26
CA VAL A 146 -3.28 -12.50 0.79
C VAL A 146 -4.65 -12.15 0.23
N LEU A 147 -5.72 -12.79 0.68
CA LEU A 147 -7.06 -12.54 0.17
C LEU A 147 -7.56 -11.13 0.50
N ALA A 148 -7.35 -10.68 1.75
CA ALA A 148 -7.74 -9.34 2.17
C ALA A 148 -7.08 -8.24 1.30
N MET A 149 -5.77 -8.37 1.11
CA MET A 149 -5.01 -7.42 0.31
C MET A 149 -5.33 -7.53 -1.19
N THR A 150 -5.56 -8.75 -1.71
CA THR A 150 -6.01 -8.96 -3.09
C THR A 150 -7.33 -8.25 -3.35
N PHE A 151 -8.32 -8.45 -2.47
CA PHE A 151 -9.63 -7.79 -2.60
C PHE A 151 -9.50 -6.27 -2.60
N TYR A 152 -8.79 -5.73 -1.61
CA TYR A 152 -8.55 -4.29 -1.54
C TYR A 152 -7.83 -3.78 -2.80
N THR A 153 -6.80 -4.50 -3.26
CA THR A 153 -6.02 -4.16 -4.46
C THR A 153 -6.88 -4.13 -5.71
N VAL A 154 -7.78 -5.11 -5.89
CA VAL A 154 -8.74 -5.14 -7.02
C VAL A 154 -9.60 -3.87 -7.02
N GLY A 155 -10.17 -3.49 -5.88
CA GLY A 155 -11.01 -2.31 -5.78
C GLY A 155 -10.25 -1.01 -6.06
N TYR A 156 -9.04 -0.90 -5.52
CA TYR A 156 -8.21 0.30 -5.65
C TYR A 156 -7.62 0.45 -7.06
N LEU A 157 -6.89 -0.57 -7.54
CA LEU A 157 -6.29 -0.56 -8.88
C LEU A 157 -7.35 -0.57 -9.97
N GLY A 158 -8.47 -1.29 -9.79
CA GLY A 158 -9.54 -1.32 -10.76
C GLY A 158 -10.07 0.09 -11.08
N LYS A 159 -10.16 0.96 -10.06
CA LYS A 159 -10.50 2.37 -10.28
C LYS A 159 -9.42 3.10 -11.06
N LEU A 160 -8.17 3.04 -10.61
CA LEU A 160 -7.07 3.75 -11.28
C LEU A 160 -6.94 3.32 -12.75
N GLN A 161 -7.06 2.02 -13.02
CA GLN A 161 -6.92 1.46 -14.36
C GLN A 161 -8.05 1.89 -15.29
N TYR A 162 -9.34 1.84 -14.87
CA TYR A 162 -10.40 2.31 -15.78
C TYR A 162 -10.32 3.82 -16.02
N GLU A 163 -9.88 4.63 -15.06
CA GLU A 163 -9.63 6.05 -15.26
C GLU A 163 -8.47 6.29 -16.24
N THR A 164 -7.41 5.48 -16.16
CA THR A 164 -6.31 5.49 -17.11
C THR A 164 -6.78 5.12 -18.52
N PHE A 165 -7.60 4.06 -18.65
CA PHE A 165 -8.14 3.65 -19.96
C PHE A 165 -9.08 4.69 -20.57
N GLU A 166 -9.85 5.41 -19.76
CA GLU A 166 -10.71 6.50 -20.23
C GLU A 166 -9.94 7.77 -20.58
N GLY A 167 -8.78 7.98 -19.96
CA GLY A 167 -7.91 9.12 -20.20
C GLY A 167 -7.03 9.03 -21.44
N MET A 168 -6.96 7.85 -22.10
CA MET A 168 -6.18 7.67 -23.32
C MET A 168 -6.73 8.48 -24.50
N ALA A 169 -5.86 8.78 -25.49
CA ALA A 169 -6.26 9.47 -26.70
C ALA A 169 -7.30 8.64 -27.51
N ASN A 170 -8.32 9.30 -28.04
CA ASN A 170 -9.39 8.63 -28.76
C ASN A 170 -8.95 8.09 -30.13
N ASP A 171 -7.93 8.66 -30.75
CA ASP A 171 -7.50 8.37 -32.13
C ASP A 171 -7.17 6.89 -32.33
N SER A 172 -6.42 6.28 -31.38
CA SER A 172 -6.08 4.85 -31.43
C SER A 172 -7.31 3.94 -31.30
N LEU A 173 -8.26 4.34 -30.44
CA LEU A 173 -9.53 3.60 -30.27
C LEU A 173 -10.44 3.71 -31.48
N GLU A 174 -10.57 4.89 -32.06
CA GLU A 174 -11.39 5.13 -33.25
C GLU A 174 -10.83 4.40 -34.49
N ALA A 175 -9.51 4.46 -34.70
CA ALA A 175 -8.84 3.71 -35.74
C ALA A 175 -9.09 2.20 -35.62
N SER A 176 -8.94 1.66 -34.38
CA SER A 176 -9.16 0.23 -34.10
C SER A 176 -10.61 -0.20 -34.36
N ARG A 177 -11.57 0.65 -34.01
CA ARG A 177 -13.00 0.41 -34.29
C ARG A 177 -13.32 0.49 -35.79
N ALA A 178 -12.72 1.43 -36.49
CA ALA A 178 -12.87 1.56 -37.95
C ALA A 178 -12.36 0.32 -38.68
N MET A 179 -11.32 -0.35 -38.15
CA MET A 179 -10.82 -1.65 -38.66
C MET A 179 -11.73 -2.83 -38.30
N GLY A 180 -12.80 -2.63 -37.52
CA GLY A 180 -13.71 -3.70 -37.11
C GLY A 180 -13.16 -4.66 -36.05
N LEU A 181 -12.14 -4.28 -35.29
CA LEU A 181 -11.55 -5.16 -34.29
C LEU A 181 -12.53 -5.43 -33.13
N PRO A 182 -12.60 -6.67 -32.62
CA PRO A 182 -13.40 -7.00 -31.46
C PRO A 182 -12.83 -6.32 -30.18
N ARG A 183 -13.68 -6.05 -29.20
CA ARG A 183 -13.33 -5.34 -27.97
C ARG A 183 -12.16 -5.95 -27.20
N SER A 184 -12.10 -7.29 -27.14
CA SER A 184 -10.97 -8.00 -26.51
C SER A 184 -9.65 -7.74 -27.21
N SER A 185 -9.65 -7.68 -28.55
CA SER A 185 -8.47 -7.37 -29.34
C SER A 185 -8.05 -5.91 -29.16
N ILE A 186 -8.99 -4.97 -29.10
CA ILE A 186 -8.71 -3.57 -28.79
C ILE A 186 -8.08 -3.44 -27.41
N LEU A 187 -8.64 -4.13 -26.39
CA LEU A 187 -8.09 -4.11 -25.03
C LEU A 187 -6.65 -4.61 -25.00
N LEU A 188 -6.38 -5.80 -25.56
CA LEU A 188 -5.08 -6.48 -25.44
C LEU A 188 -3.99 -5.84 -26.32
N ASN A 189 -4.34 -5.38 -27.52
CA ASN A 189 -3.35 -4.93 -28.51
C ASN A 189 -3.22 -3.41 -28.61
N VAL A 190 -4.16 -2.64 -28.02
CA VAL A 190 -4.15 -1.18 -28.10
C VAL A 190 -4.16 -0.58 -26.70
N VAL A 191 -5.20 -0.83 -25.89
CA VAL A 191 -5.39 -0.15 -24.60
C VAL A 191 -4.31 -0.51 -23.60
N ILE A 192 -4.03 -1.79 -23.40
CA ILE A 192 -3.00 -2.25 -22.44
C ILE A 192 -1.60 -1.81 -22.87
N PRO A 193 -1.15 -2.02 -24.13
CA PRO A 193 0.18 -1.56 -24.55
C PRO A 193 0.37 -0.05 -24.47
N GLU A 194 -0.63 0.75 -24.89
CA GLU A 194 -0.56 2.21 -24.86
C GLU A 194 -0.48 2.76 -23.43
N ASN A 195 -1.12 2.08 -22.47
CA ASN A 195 -1.10 2.45 -21.06
C ASN A 195 -0.08 1.67 -20.21
N SER A 196 0.81 0.89 -20.83
CA SER A 196 1.73 -0.02 -20.11
C SER A 196 2.59 0.68 -19.06
N ASN A 197 3.11 1.87 -19.35
CA ASN A 197 3.91 2.66 -18.41
C ASN A 197 3.10 3.07 -17.17
N HIS A 198 1.86 3.53 -17.37
CA HIS A 198 0.96 3.86 -16.27
C HIS A 198 0.57 2.63 -15.45
N LEU A 199 0.25 1.52 -16.12
CA LEU A 199 -0.12 0.27 -15.47
C LEU A 199 1.04 -0.29 -14.63
N LEU A 200 2.26 -0.23 -15.14
CA LEU A 200 3.45 -0.67 -14.41
C LEU A 200 3.75 0.24 -13.21
N SER A 201 3.61 1.55 -13.38
CA SER A 201 3.73 2.51 -12.27
C SER A 201 2.70 2.27 -11.18
N GLN A 202 1.46 1.95 -11.54
CA GLN A 202 0.39 1.59 -10.60
C GLN A 202 0.67 0.24 -9.89
N LEU A 203 1.20 -0.75 -10.62
CA LEU A 203 1.61 -2.04 -10.05
C LEU A 203 2.69 -1.85 -8.97
N MET A 204 3.75 -1.10 -9.28
CA MET A 204 4.84 -0.82 -8.35
C MET A 204 4.36 -0.04 -7.12
N PHE A 205 3.56 1.01 -7.33
CA PHE A 205 2.94 1.78 -6.25
C PHE A 205 2.11 0.87 -5.33
N MET A 206 1.32 -0.03 -5.90
CA MET A 206 0.48 -0.92 -5.11
C MET A 206 1.28 -1.98 -4.36
N PHE A 207 2.39 -2.45 -4.92
CA PHE A 207 3.29 -3.35 -4.21
C PHE A 207 3.90 -2.67 -2.97
N GLU A 208 4.44 -1.44 -3.10
CA GLU A 208 4.92 -0.65 -1.96
C GLU A 208 3.83 -0.47 -0.90
N TYR A 209 2.64 -0.08 -1.33
CA TYR A 209 1.48 0.09 -0.47
C TYR A 209 1.16 -1.21 0.29
N ASN A 210 1.11 -2.33 -0.41
CA ASN A 210 0.80 -3.64 0.16
C ASN A 210 1.87 -4.11 1.15
N VAL A 211 3.15 -3.85 0.94
CA VAL A 211 4.19 -4.16 1.92
C VAL A 211 3.96 -3.40 3.23
N ARG A 212 3.69 -2.09 3.17
CA ARG A 212 3.41 -1.28 4.37
C ARG A 212 2.15 -1.74 5.09
N HIS A 213 1.06 -1.98 4.36
CA HIS A 213 -0.20 -2.44 4.94
C HIS A 213 -0.14 -3.88 5.44
N GLY A 214 0.71 -4.73 4.84
CA GLY A 214 0.99 -6.08 5.30
C GLY A 214 1.52 -6.13 6.73
N THR A 215 2.27 -5.10 7.14
CA THR A 215 2.72 -5.00 8.54
C THR A 215 1.57 -4.76 9.51
N VAL A 216 0.53 -4.03 9.09
CA VAL A 216 -0.63 -3.68 9.94
C VAL A 216 -1.64 -4.82 10.01
N ILE A 217 -1.95 -5.48 8.89
CA ILE A 217 -2.94 -6.57 8.88
C ILE A 217 -2.49 -7.79 9.70
N GLY A 218 -1.18 -7.97 9.87
CA GLY A 218 -0.64 -9.01 10.75
C GLY A 218 -1.07 -8.87 12.21
N ILE A 219 -1.38 -7.66 12.68
CA ILE A 219 -1.85 -7.38 14.04
C ILE A 219 -3.17 -8.12 14.33
N VAL A 220 -4.02 -8.28 13.33
CA VAL A 220 -5.28 -9.02 13.44
C VAL A 220 -5.14 -10.50 13.11
N GLY A 221 -3.91 -11.00 12.94
CA GLY A 221 -3.64 -12.43 12.72
C GLY A 221 -3.60 -12.87 11.26
N ALA A 222 -3.50 -11.93 10.31
CA ALA A 222 -3.40 -12.21 8.89
C ALA A 222 -1.95 -12.53 8.41
N GLY A 223 -1.07 -12.94 9.33
CA GLY A 223 0.32 -13.33 9.06
C GLY A 223 1.31 -12.17 8.97
N GLY A 224 2.56 -12.49 8.65
CA GLY A 224 3.63 -11.51 8.49
C GLY A 224 4.21 -10.96 9.79
N ILE A 225 5.06 -9.94 9.66
CA ILE A 225 5.77 -9.32 10.80
C ILE A 225 4.82 -8.69 11.83
N GLY A 226 3.64 -8.22 11.40
CA GLY A 226 2.64 -7.63 12.28
C GLY A 226 2.11 -8.59 13.35
N TYR A 227 2.09 -9.89 13.09
CA TYR A 227 1.73 -10.90 14.07
C TYR A 227 2.72 -10.91 15.25
N TYR A 228 4.02 -10.81 14.98
CA TYR A 228 5.05 -10.74 16.02
C TYR A 228 5.00 -9.43 16.80
N ILE A 229 4.75 -8.30 16.12
CA ILE A 229 4.52 -7.01 16.78
C ILE A 229 3.35 -7.12 17.75
N SER A 230 2.20 -7.65 17.30
CA SER A 230 1.01 -7.86 18.16
C SER A 230 1.33 -8.75 19.35
N THR A 231 2.10 -9.81 19.14
CA THR A 231 2.51 -10.73 20.20
C THR A 231 3.39 -10.03 21.24
N TYR A 232 4.43 -9.33 20.80
CA TYR A 232 5.33 -8.61 21.73
C TYR A 232 4.63 -7.45 22.46
N LEU A 233 3.68 -6.77 21.81
CA LEU A 233 2.84 -5.76 22.48
C LEU A 233 1.99 -6.36 23.60
N LYS A 234 1.39 -7.55 23.40
CA LYS A 234 0.61 -8.25 24.42
C LYS A 234 1.45 -8.67 25.63
N PHE A 235 2.72 -8.96 25.40
CA PHE A 235 3.67 -9.30 26.47
C PHE A 235 4.49 -8.10 26.99
N LEU A 236 4.13 -6.86 26.60
CA LEU A 236 4.77 -5.61 27.03
C LEU A 236 6.28 -5.54 26.71
N GLN A 237 6.72 -6.26 25.67
CA GLN A 237 8.13 -6.29 25.23
C GLN A 237 8.40 -5.17 24.22
N TYR A 238 8.28 -3.93 24.66
CA TYR A 238 8.36 -2.75 23.81
C TYR A 238 9.73 -2.58 23.13
N GLU A 239 10.82 -3.00 23.77
CA GLU A 239 12.17 -2.98 23.20
C GLU A 239 12.26 -3.84 21.92
N LYS A 240 11.61 -5.02 21.91
CA LYS A 240 11.54 -5.89 20.73
C LYS A 240 10.62 -5.31 19.64
N VAL A 241 9.51 -4.71 20.06
CA VAL A 241 8.62 -4.00 19.12
C VAL A 241 9.39 -2.90 18.43
N PHE A 242 10.17 -2.11 19.17
CA PHE A 242 10.95 -1.03 18.60
C PHE A 242 12.02 -1.52 17.62
N ALA A 243 12.71 -2.62 17.94
CA ALA A 243 13.66 -3.24 17.01
C ALA A 243 12.97 -3.72 15.71
N LEU A 244 11.77 -4.32 15.79
CA LEU A 244 10.99 -4.69 14.60
C LEU A 244 10.52 -3.48 13.81
N LEU A 245 10.14 -2.38 14.45
CA LEU A 245 9.76 -1.14 13.75
C LEU A 245 10.94 -0.55 12.97
N ILE A 246 12.15 -0.56 13.54
CA ILE A 246 13.37 -0.14 12.83
C ILE A 246 13.61 -1.06 11.61
N LEU A 247 13.48 -2.38 11.77
CA LEU A 247 13.64 -3.34 10.68
C LEU A 247 12.64 -3.07 9.55
N ILE A 248 11.36 -2.88 9.88
CA ILE A 248 10.31 -2.53 8.90
C ILE A 248 10.67 -1.24 8.18
N PHE A 249 11.07 -0.20 8.91
CA PHE A 249 11.44 1.08 8.32
C PHE A 249 12.56 0.92 7.29
N VAL A 250 13.63 0.20 7.64
CA VAL A 250 14.77 -0.04 6.73
C VAL A 250 14.31 -0.80 5.48
N VAL A 251 13.54 -1.87 5.63
CA VAL A 251 13.08 -2.68 4.50
C VAL A 251 12.12 -1.90 3.61
N VAL A 252 11.19 -1.12 4.18
CA VAL A 252 10.27 -0.27 3.40
C VAL A 252 11.05 0.77 2.60
N VAL A 253 12.04 1.44 3.20
CA VAL A 253 12.90 2.42 2.48
C VAL A 253 13.64 1.74 1.32
N ILE A 254 14.18 0.53 1.52
CA ILE A 254 14.85 -0.22 0.43
C ILE A 254 13.85 -0.52 -0.71
N ILE A 255 12.64 -0.97 -0.38
CA ILE A 255 11.60 -1.27 -1.39
C ILE A 255 11.18 0.01 -2.13
N ASP A 256 11.00 1.13 -1.42
CA ASP A 256 10.66 2.41 -2.03
C ASP A 256 11.76 2.88 -3.01
N LEU A 257 13.03 2.75 -2.63
CA LEU A 257 14.17 3.07 -3.50
C LEU A 257 14.21 2.17 -4.76
N LEU A 258 14.03 0.86 -4.59
CA LEU A 258 13.97 -0.09 -5.70
C LEU A 258 12.81 0.22 -6.65
N SER A 259 11.66 0.55 -6.11
CA SER A 259 10.46 0.90 -6.86
C SER A 259 10.64 2.21 -7.65
N MET A 260 11.30 3.22 -7.05
CA MET A 260 11.68 4.45 -7.76
C MET A 260 12.64 4.16 -8.92
N MET A 261 13.63 3.28 -8.72
CA MET A 261 14.53 2.85 -9.80
C MET A 261 13.76 2.19 -10.94
N VAL A 262 12.89 1.22 -10.66
CA VAL A 262 12.10 0.54 -11.70
C VAL A 262 11.24 1.55 -12.46
N ARG A 263 10.56 2.45 -11.77
CA ARG A 263 9.72 3.49 -12.41
C ARG A 263 10.53 4.45 -13.28
N SER A 264 11.77 4.79 -12.90
CA SER A 264 12.63 5.66 -13.70
C SER A 264 13.06 5.02 -15.02
N PHE A 265 13.17 3.68 -15.07
CA PHE A 265 13.47 2.96 -16.32
C PHE A 265 12.27 2.85 -17.25
N VAL A 266 11.05 2.87 -16.71
CA VAL A 266 9.81 2.65 -17.45
C VAL A 266 9.24 3.95 -18.02
N ASN A 267 9.37 5.08 -17.30
CA ASN A 267 8.82 6.37 -17.70
C ASN A 267 9.70 7.11 -18.75
N ASP A 268 10.43 6.39 -19.57
CA ASP A 268 11.24 6.92 -20.67
C ASP A 268 10.36 7.39 -21.85
N GLU A 269 9.43 8.32 -21.61
CA GLU A 269 8.82 9.10 -22.67
C GLU A 269 9.79 10.22 -23.05
N GLY A 270 10.38 10.09 -24.21
CA GLY A 270 11.37 10.86 -24.90
C GLY A 270 11.63 12.30 -24.44
N ASP A 271 12.85 12.58 -24.12
CA ASP A 271 13.48 13.89 -23.88
C ASP A 271 13.86 14.25 -22.43
N VAL A 272 13.77 13.33 -21.48
CA VAL A 272 14.34 13.55 -20.14
C VAL A 272 15.56 12.65 -19.98
N ARG A 273 16.76 13.25 -19.79
CA ARG A 273 18.00 12.54 -19.42
C ARG A 273 17.67 11.56 -18.29
N ARG A 274 17.98 10.27 -18.49
CA ARG A 274 17.82 9.24 -17.45
C ARG A 274 18.43 9.75 -16.15
N PRO A 275 17.63 9.96 -15.09
CA PRO A 275 18.23 10.38 -13.83
C PRO A 275 19.12 9.24 -13.35
N THR A 276 20.40 9.53 -13.13
CA THR A 276 21.27 8.60 -12.42
C THR A 276 20.69 8.39 -11.03
N TRP A 277 20.90 7.19 -10.44
CA TRP A 277 20.43 6.88 -9.09
C TRP A 277 20.81 7.97 -8.06
N LEU A 278 21.95 8.64 -8.24
CA LEU A 278 22.38 9.81 -7.46
C LEU A 278 21.40 10.98 -7.59
N ASN A 279 20.91 11.29 -8.77
CA ASN A 279 19.96 12.38 -9.00
C ASN A 279 18.56 12.05 -8.42
N VAL A 280 18.19 10.75 -8.37
CA VAL A 280 16.95 10.30 -7.76
C VAL A 280 17.01 10.46 -6.24
N VAL A 281 18.14 10.14 -5.62
CA VAL A 281 18.33 10.21 -4.16
C VAL A 281 18.58 11.65 -3.69
N LEU A 282 19.36 12.45 -4.45
CA LEU A 282 19.75 13.80 -4.05
C LEU A 282 18.79 14.89 -4.52
N SER A 283 17.71 14.54 -5.28
CA SER A 283 16.70 15.50 -5.77
C SER A 283 17.30 16.77 -6.42
N GLU A 284 18.47 16.67 -7.01
CA GLU A 284 19.04 17.78 -7.81
C GLU A 284 18.26 17.91 -9.12
N LYS A 285 17.56 19.05 -9.23
CA LYS A 285 16.82 19.49 -10.42
C LYS A 285 17.76 19.84 -11.57
#